data_f59de88d7b133294bf58fa1d655b7a02
#
_entry.id   f59de88d7b133294bf58fa1d655b7a02
#
_cell.length_a   1.000
_cell.length_b   1.000
_cell.length_c   1.000
_cell.angle_alpha   90.00
_cell.angle_beta   90.00
_cell.angle_gamma   90.00
#
_symmetry.space_group_name_H-M   'P 1'
#
loop_
_entity.id
_entity.type
_entity.pdbx_description
1 polymer ?
#
loop_
_entity_poly.entity_id
_entity_poly.type
_entity_poly.pdbx_seq_one_letter_code
_entity_poly.pdbx_strand_id
1 'polypeptide(L)'
;KFYDEVETAKKMVEELQAKGINKIIFLSHAGYEKNLEIAEKVSGIDLIITGDTHYLLGEGFKEYGLKPVAEYPKKIMSPAGEPVYVAEAWSYSHLVGNMKVKFNDKGVITELKAEPTIVIGDSSFEVKNDKGEKSELQGKEREDIIKYVNSRKDIKFVKEDPTAQKVLARYKTEKNELDKKEIGNITQEIPGE
;
A
#
# COMPACT_ATOMS: atom_id res chain seq x y z
N LYS A 1 12.13 -18.93 -15.89
CA LYS A 1 13.45 -18.33 -15.83
C LYS A 1 13.29 -16.98 -15.15
N PHE A 2 14.00 -16.74 -14.06
CA PHE A 2 14.05 -15.45 -13.39
C PHE A 2 15.22 -14.64 -13.95
N TYR A 3 15.02 -13.33 -14.03
CA TYR A 3 16.05 -12.39 -14.46
C TYR A 3 16.34 -11.45 -13.29
N ASP A 4 17.50 -10.80 -13.30
CA ASP A 4 17.82 -9.76 -12.35
C ASP A 4 16.87 -8.56 -12.52
N GLU A 5 16.28 -8.10 -11.43
CA GLU A 5 15.24 -7.07 -11.43
C GLU A 5 15.80 -5.71 -11.81
N VAL A 6 17.00 -5.38 -11.32
CA VAL A 6 17.66 -4.09 -11.59
C VAL A 6 18.02 -3.99 -13.08
N GLU A 7 18.65 -5.04 -13.63
CA GLU A 7 19.02 -5.07 -15.05
C GLU A 7 17.79 -5.11 -15.96
N THR A 8 16.72 -5.79 -15.53
CA THR A 8 15.45 -5.80 -16.27
C THR A 8 14.79 -4.42 -16.26
N ALA A 9 14.73 -3.76 -15.11
CA ALA A 9 14.19 -2.41 -14.99
C ALA A 9 14.97 -1.42 -15.86
N LYS A 10 16.30 -1.47 -15.82
CA LYS A 10 17.18 -0.64 -16.64
C LYS A 10 16.91 -0.80 -18.13
N LYS A 11 16.86 -2.03 -18.61
CA LYS A 11 16.54 -2.34 -20.01
C LYS A 11 15.16 -1.79 -20.41
N MET A 12 14.14 -1.97 -19.57
CA MET A 12 12.79 -1.47 -19.86
C MET A 12 12.73 0.06 -19.91
N VAL A 13 13.45 0.74 -19.01
CA VAL A 13 13.57 2.21 -19.03
C VAL A 13 14.23 2.69 -20.31
N GLU A 14 15.35 2.07 -20.72
CA GLU A 14 16.06 2.39 -21.97
C GLU A 14 15.12 2.22 -23.20
N GLU A 15 14.35 1.14 -23.25
CA GLU A 15 13.36 0.91 -24.33
C GLU A 15 12.24 1.97 -24.35
N LEU A 16 11.77 2.43 -23.19
CA LEU A 16 10.76 3.48 -23.09
C LEU A 16 11.33 4.83 -23.52
N GLN A 17 12.53 5.17 -23.05
CA GLN A 17 13.20 6.42 -23.42
C GLN A 17 13.54 6.48 -24.90
N ALA A 18 13.92 5.36 -25.53
CA ALA A 18 14.12 5.28 -26.98
C ALA A 18 12.84 5.58 -27.79
N LYS A 19 11.66 5.41 -27.18
CA LYS A 19 10.35 5.78 -27.74
C LYS A 19 9.92 7.21 -27.40
N GLY A 20 10.78 8.01 -26.77
CA GLY A 20 10.50 9.39 -26.36
C GLY A 20 9.68 9.51 -25.07
N ILE A 21 9.51 8.43 -24.30
CA ILE A 21 8.81 8.45 -23.02
C ILE A 21 9.80 8.90 -21.95
N ASN A 22 9.46 9.99 -21.25
CA ASN A 22 10.29 10.59 -20.21
C ASN A 22 9.55 10.76 -18.86
N LYS A 23 8.40 10.10 -18.68
CA LYS A 23 7.67 10.05 -17.41
C LYS A 23 7.34 8.59 -17.16
N ILE A 24 8.06 7.98 -16.25
CA ILE A 24 8.01 6.53 -16.03
C ILE A 24 7.56 6.23 -14.60
N ILE A 25 6.38 5.59 -14.49
CA ILE A 25 5.85 5.06 -13.24
C ILE A 25 6.04 3.55 -13.27
N PHE A 26 6.80 3.03 -12.33
CA PHE A 26 7.10 1.61 -12.20
C PHE A 26 6.17 0.95 -11.16
N LEU A 27 5.38 -0.01 -11.60
CA LEU A 27 4.56 -0.84 -10.71
C LEU A 27 5.30 -2.13 -10.42
N SER A 28 5.50 -2.45 -9.15
CA SER A 28 6.36 -3.54 -8.74
C SER A 28 5.79 -4.32 -7.55
N HIS A 29 6.03 -5.62 -7.52
CA HIS A 29 5.76 -6.50 -6.39
C HIS A 29 7.04 -7.24 -5.95
N ALA A 30 8.19 -6.57 -6.07
CA ALA A 30 9.50 -7.12 -5.72
C ALA A 30 9.92 -6.80 -4.27
N GLY A 31 9.01 -6.24 -3.48
CA GLY A 31 9.29 -5.81 -2.11
C GLY A 31 9.93 -4.42 -2.01
N TYR A 32 9.82 -3.81 -0.83
CA TYR A 32 10.23 -2.43 -0.61
C TYR A 32 11.73 -2.22 -0.80
N GLU A 33 12.56 -3.04 -0.16
CA GLU A 33 14.03 -2.93 -0.21
C GLU A 33 14.58 -3.08 -1.63
N LYS A 34 14.03 -4.04 -2.40
CA LYS A 34 14.43 -4.22 -3.80
C LYS A 34 14.06 -2.99 -4.65
N ASN A 35 12.94 -2.37 -4.37
CA ASN A 35 12.51 -1.17 -5.07
C ASN A 35 13.32 0.08 -4.67
N LEU A 36 13.84 0.16 -3.46
CA LEU A 36 14.84 1.17 -3.10
C LEU A 36 16.15 0.95 -3.88
N GLU A 37 16.62 -0.30 -3.97
CA GLU A 37 17.79 -0.66 -4.77
C GLU A 37 17.62 -0.28 -6.26
N ILE A 38 16.46 -0.57 -6.84
CA ILE A 38 16.14 -0.18 -8.23
C ILE A 38 16.18 1.35 -8.38
N ALA A 39 15.57 2.10 -7.45
CA ALA A 39 15.58 3.56 -7.47
C ALA A 39 16.99 4.14 -7.40
N GLU A 40 17.89 3.53 -6.63
CA GLU A 40 19.28 3.94 -6.46
C GLU A 40 20.16 3.60 -7.67
N LYS A 41 19.81 2.57 -8.44
CA LYS A 41 20.68 2.02 -9.51
C LYS A 41 20.16 2.30 -10.92
N VAL A 42 18.90 2.68 -11.09
CA VAL A 42 18.28 2.89 -12.41
C VAL A 42 17.85 4.34 -12.55
N SER A 43 18.42 5.03 -13.54
CA SER A 43 18.00 6.39 -13.91
C SER A 43 16.77 6.37 -14.81
N GLY A 44 15.95 7.42 -14.74
CA GLY A 44 14.80 7.62 -15.62
C GLY A 44 13.49 7.01 -15.11
N ILE A 45 13.48 6.43 -13.91
CA ILE A 45 12.24 6.13 -13.18
C ILE A 45 11.91 7.33 -12.29
N ASP A 46 10.66 7.76 -12.27
CA ASP A 46 10.20 8.90 -11.48
C ASP A 46 9.48 8.49 -10.20
N LEU A 47 8.65 7.47 -10.31
CA LEU A 47 7.82 6.97 -9.22
C LEU A 47 7.78 5.44 -9.24
N ILE A 48 7.96 4.83 -8.10
CA ILE A 48 7.77 3.39 -7.89
C ILE A 48 6.60 3.19 -6.94
N ILE A 49 5.58 2.45 -7.38
CA ILE A 49 4.49 1.98 -6.53
C ILE A 49 4.74 0.50 -6.28
N THR A 50 5.01 0.17 -5.02
CA THR A 50 5.37 -1.18 -4.62
C THR A 50 4.36 -1.81 -3.66
N GLY A 51 4.50 -3.10 -3.43
CA GLY A 51 3.79 -3.93 -2.48
C GLY A 51 4.65 -5.12 -2.08
N ASP A 52 4.06 -6.15 -1.52
CA ASP A 52 4.66 -7.39 -1.02
C ASP A 52 5.09 -7.33 0.45
N THR A 53 5.94 -6.40 0.84
CA THR A 53 6.50 -6.29 2.19
C THR A 53 5.51 -5.84 3.26
N HIS A 54 4.35 -5.34 2.88
CA HIS A 54 3.34 -4.83 3.81
C HIS A 54 3.86 -3.70 4.72
N TYR A 55 4.83 -2.93 4.28
CA TYR A 55 5.38 -1.85 5.09
C TYR A 55 4.44 -0.65 5.14
N LEU A 56 4.27 -0.15 6.35
CA LEU A 56 3.60 1.12 6.58
C LEU A 56 4.59 2.25 6.35
N LEU A 57 4.27 3.14 5.42
CA LEU A 57 4.97 4.40 5.21
C LEU A 57 4.13 5.57 5.70
N GLY A 58 4.78 6.60 6.25
CA GLY A 58 4.13 7.79 6.78
C GLY A 58 4.45 8.03 8.24
N GLU A 59 5.46 8.83 8.51
CA GLU A 59 5.96 9.13 9.86
C GLU A 59 4.89 9.67 10.81
N GLY A 60 3.86 10.37 10.28
CA GLY A 60 2.74 10.88 11.07
C GLY A 60 1.93 9.79 11.78
N PHE A 61 1.93 8.57 11.27
CA PHE A 61 1.18 7.46 11.87
C PHE A 61 1.77 6.95 13.20
N LYS A 62 2.95 7.40 13.57
CA LYS A 62 3.52 7.17 14.92
C LYS A 62 2.62 7.73 16.02
N GLU A 63 1.87 8.78 15.74
CA GLU A 63 0.91 9.35 16.69
C GLU A 63 -0.19 8.37 17.12
N TYR A 64 -0.45 7.35 16.30
CA TYR A 64 -1.44 6.30 16.57
C TYR A 64 -0.83 5.03 17.16
N GLY A 65 0.44 5.09 17.60
CA GLY A 65 1.18 3.93 18.10
C GLY A 65 1.60 2.93 17.01
N LEU A 66 1.43 3.29 15.74
CA LEU A 66 1.89 2.47 14.62
C LEU A 66 3.39 2.65 14.39
N LYS A 67 3.99 1.72 13.65
CA LYS A 67 5.44 1.68 13.41
C LYS A 67 5.75 1.82 11.91
N PRO A 68 5.61 3.03 11.35
CA PRO A 68 6.03 3.25 9.97
C PRO A 68 7.54 3.10 9.83
N VAL A 69 7.98 2.55 8.70
CA VAL A 69 9.41 2.31 8.41
C VAL A 69 10.10 3.50 7.76
N ALA A 70 9.32 4.39 7.12
CA ALA A 70 9.83 5.60 6.46
C ALA A 70 8.71 6.64 6.23
N GLU A 71 9.08 7.81 5.69
CA GLU A 71 8.14 8.79 5.15
C GLU A 71 7.35 8.24 3.95
N TYR A 72 6.20 8.83 3.65
CA TYR A 72 5.38 8.50 2.48
C TYR A 72 5.29 9.66 1.49
N PRO A 73 5.71 9.47 0.21
CA PRO A 73 6.57 8.39 -0.27
C PRO A 73 8.04 8.59 0.17
N LYS A 74 8.83 7.53 0.14
CA LYS A 74 10.29 7.62 0.34
C LYS A 74 10.94 8.24 -0.87
N LYS A 75 11.73 9.32 -0.66
CA LYS A 75 12.53 9.93 -1.72
C LYS A 75 13.92 9.30 -1.78
N ILE A 76 14.32 8.90 -2.97
CA ILE A 76 15.65 8.37 -3.30
C ILE A 76 16.23 9.24 -4.43
N MET A 77 17.55 9.33 -4.52
CA MET A 77 18.22 9.97 -5.66
C MET A 77 18.73 8.90 -6.62
N SER A 78 18.34 9.00 -7.88
CA SER A 78 18.84 8.12 -8.94
C SER A 78 20.32 8.38 -9.27
N PRO A 79 20.99 7.52 -10.03
CA PRO A 79 22.37 7.76 -10.48
C PRO A 79 22.53 9.06 -11.29
N ALA A 80 21.46 9.52 -11.94
CA ALA A 80 21.45 10.81 -12.66
C ALA A 80 21.27 12.04 -11.75
N GLY A 81 21.11 11.84 -10.43
CA GLY A 81 20.86 12.92 -9.48
C GLY A 81 19.42 13.44 -9.52
N GLU A 82 18.48 12.70 -10.09
CA GLU A 82 17.07 13.03 -10.16
C GLU A 82 16.28 12.32 -9.06
N PRO A 83 15.21 12.94 -8.51
CA PRO A 83 14.42 12.32 -7.46
C PRO A 83 13.55 11.17 -8.00
N VAL A 84 13.60 10.03 -7.31
CA VAL A 84 12.69 8.90 -7.47
C VAL A 84 11.88 8.75 -6.18
N TYR A 85 10.58 8.60 -6.28
CA TYR A 85 9.72 8.42 -5.11
C TYR A 85 9.20 6.99 -5.05
N VAL A 86 9.39 6.33 -3.91
CA VAL A 86 8.96 4.95 -3.67
C VAL A 86 7.82 4.94 -2.67
N ALA A 87 6.67 4.39 -3.04
CA ALA A 87 5.46 4.37 -2.24
C ALA A 87 4.92 2.94 -2.07
N GLU A 88 4.62 2.58 -0.83
CA GLU A 88 3.89 1.37 -0.47
C GLU A 88 2.70 1.72 0.43
N ALA A 89 1.53 1.17 0.14
CA ALA A 89 0.29 1.50 0.82
C ALA A 89 -0.09 0.45 1.88
N TRP A 90 0.88 0.06 2.72
CA TRP A 90 0.72 -0.91 3.80
C TRP A 90 0.16 -2.25 3.29
N SER A 91 -0.89 -2.78 3.94
CA SER A 91 -1.47 -4.11 3.66
C SER A 91 -2.99 -4.09 3.69
N TYR A 92 -3.59 -5.06 3.01
CA TYR A 92 -5.02 -5.41 3.10
C TYR A 92 -5.99 -4.22 2.97
N SER A 93 -5.67 -3.26 2.13
CA SER A 93 -6.47 -2.04 1.90
C SER A 93 -6.67 -1.16 3.15
N HIS A 94 -5.83 -1.27 4.17
CA HIS A 94 -5.89 -0.42 5.35
C HIS A 94 -5.49 1.02 5.07
N LEU A 95 -4.71 1.27 4.02
CA LEU A 95 -4.21 2.59 3.64
C LEU A 95 -4.47 2.86 2.17
N VAL A 96 -4.92 4.08 1.89
CA VAL A 96 -5.01 4.63 0.52
C VAL A 96 -3.95 5.70 0.35
N GLY A 97 -3.05 5.48 -0.61
CA GLY A 97 -2.03 6.46 -0.98
C GLY A 97 -2.52 7.37 -2.10
N ASN A 98 -2.75 8.64 -1.81
CA ASN A 98 -3.09 9.64 -2.82
C ASN A 98 -1.86 10.51 -3.08
N MET A 99 -1.41 10.55 -4.33
CA MET A 99 -0.28 11.38 -4.75
C MET A 99 -0.66 12.25 -5.94
N LYS A 100 -0.31 13.53 -5.86
CA LYS A 100 -0.41 14.48 -6.97
C LYS A 100 1.00 14.89 -7.35
N VAL A 101 1.37 14.65 -8.60
CA VAL A 101 2.72 14.82 -9.11
C VAL A 101 2.71 15.78 -10.27
N LYS A 102 3.65 16.74 -10.28
CA LYS A 102 3.91 17.61 -11.43
C LYS A 102 5.28 17.30 -12.00
N PHE A 103 5.35 17.26 -13.30
CA PHE A 103 6.57 17.06 -14.07
C PHE A 103 6.93 18.32 -14.84
N ASN A 104 8.21 18.54 -15.07
CA ASN A 104 8.67 19.50 -16.08
C ASN A 104 8.70 18.86 -17.47
N ASP A 105 9.11 19.64 -18.48
CA ASP A 105 9.18 19.19 -19.88
C ASP A 105 10.23 18.07 -20.08
N LYS A 106 11.22 17.98 -19.20
CA LYS A 106 12.24 16.91 -19.21
C LYS A 106 11.79 15.61 -18.54
N GLY A 107 10.59 15.61 -17.94
CA GLY A 107 10.07 14.43 -17.24
C GLY A 107 10.42 14.37 -15.75
N VAL A 108 11.18 15.33 -15.22
CA VAL A 108 11.58 15.33 -13.81
C VAL A 108 10.43 15.83 -12.91
N ILE A 109 10.18 15.16 -11.81
CA ILE A 109 9.21 15.59 -10.80
C ILE A 109 9.68 16.87 -10.12
N THR A 110 8.87 17.92 -10.24
CA THR A 110 9.12 19.25 -9.64
C THR A 110 8.27 19.54 -8.42
N GLU A 111 7.11 18.92 -8.31
CA GLU A 111 6.22 19.04 -7.15
C GLU A 111 5.55 17.69 -6.90
N LEU A 112 5.52 17.28 -5.63
CA LEU A 112 4.80 16.10 -5.19
C LEU A 112 4.03 16.46 -3.91
N LYS A 113 2.72 16.16 -3.90
CA LYS A 113 1.88 16.17 -2.71
C LYS A 113 1.40 14.75 -2.47
N ALA A 114 1.64 14.25 -1.28
CA ALA A 114 1.24 12.91 -0.88
C ALA A 114 0.36 12.96 0.36
N GLU A 115 -0.75 12.25 0.32
CA GLU A 115 -1.73 12.19 1.40
C GLU A 115 -2.07 10.71 1.67
N PRO A 116 -1.19 9.98 2.38
CA PRO A 116 -1.51 8.64 2.82
C PRO A 116 -2.63 8.72 3.87
N THR A 117 -3.69 7.94 3.69
CA THR A 117 -4.86 7.97 4.56
C THR A 117 -5.20 6.55 5.01
N ILE A 118 -5.23 6.30 6.32
CA ILE A 118 -5.77 5.06 6.89
C ILE A 118 -7.29 5.11 6.75
N VAL A 119 -7.85 4.03 6.23
CA VAL A 119 -9.30 3.88 6.05
C VAL A 119 -9.83 2.84 7.02
N ILE A 120 -10.87 3.20 7.76
CA ILE A 120 -11.54 2.35 8.74
C ILE A 120 -13.04 2.31 8.48
N GLY A 121 -13.63 1.13 8.71
CA GLY A 121 -15.07 0.99 8.71
C GLY A 121 -15.70 1.67 9.94
N ASP A 122 -16.97 1.98 9.86
CA ASP A 122 -17.72 2.69 10.92
C ASP A 122 -18.48 1.75 11.86
N SER A 123 -18.30 0.44 11.72
CA SER A 123 -19.22 -0.54 12.30
C SER A 123 -18.99 -0.82 13.78
N SER A 124 -17.77 -1.07 14.19
CA SER A 124 -17.48 -1.39 15.59
C SER A 124 -16.03 -1.11 15.96
N PHE A 125 -15.80 -0.76 17.22
CA PHE A 125 -14.48 -0.65 17.82
C PHE A 125 -14.37 -1.71 18.90
N GLU A 126 -13.37 -2.56 18.81
CA GLU A 126 -13.07 -3.56 19.81
C GLU A 126 -11.86 -3.10 20.65
N VAL A 127 -12.00 -3.27 21.96
CA VAL A 127 -10.90 -3.11 22.93
C VAL A 127 -10.49 -4.48 23.43
N LYS A 128 -9.20 -4.70 23.63
CA LYS A 128 -8.69 -5.87 24.34
C LYS A 128 -8.29 -5.46 25.75
N ASN A 129 -8.76 -6.21 26.75
CA ASN A 129 -8.27 -6.08 28.12
C ASN A 129 -6.88 -6.76 28.29
N ASP A 130 -6.31 -6.65 29.48
CA ASP A 130 -4.99 -7.23 29.80
C ASP A 130 -4.95 -8.77 29.65
N LYS A 131 -6.10 -9.43 29.65
CA LYS A 131 -6.23 -10.88 29.41
C LYS A 131 -6.42 -11.24 27.94
N GLY A 132 -6.46 -10.22 27.04
CA GLY A 132 -6.69 -10.41 25.60
C GLY A 132 -8.16 -10.64 25.21
N GLU A 133 -9.11 -10.53 26.17
CA GLU A 133 -10.53 -10.63 25.89
C GLU A 133 -11.00 -9.37 25.15
N LYS A 134 -11.74 -9.58 24.08
CA LYS A 134 -12.30 -8.50 23.27
C LYS A 134 -13.67 -8.07 23.78
N SER A 135 -13.88 -6.77 23.84
CA SER A 135 -15.18 -6.17 24.08
C SER A 135 -15.43 -5.03 23.11
N GLU A 136 -16.67 -4.85 22.71
CA GLU A 136 -17.06 -3.72 21.86
C GLU A 136 -17.08 -2.43 22.68
N LEU A 137 -16.47 -1.39 22.15
CA LEU A 137 -16.43 -0.08 22.78
C LEU A 137 -17.80 0.60 22.62
N GLN A 138 -18.38 1.07 23.72
CA GLN A 138 -19.71 1.65 23.77
C GLN A 138 -19.70 3.06 24.40
N GLY A 139 -20.79 3.78 24.22
CA GLY A 139 -21.06 5.05 24.92
C GLY A 139 -20.02 6.14 24.59
N LYS A 140 -19.64 6.88 25.63
CA LYS A 140 -18.79 8.07 25.51
C LYS A 140 -17.41 7.77 24.91
N GLU A 141 -16.79 6.66 25.26
CA GLU A 141 -15.48 6.30 24.73
C GLU A 141 -15.51 6.09 23.22
N ARG A 142 -16.58 5.44 22.71
CA ARG A 142 -16.81 5.29 21.28
C ARG A 142 -17.01 6.66 20.59
N GLU A 143 -17.80 7.54 21.20
CA GLU A 143 -18.05 8.90 20.69
C GLU A 143 -16.76 9.73 20.62
N ASP A 144 -15.92 9.64 21.64
CA ASP A 144 -14.64 10.34 21.69
C ASP A 144 -13.67 9.85 20.60
N ILE A 145 -13.62 8.54 20.30
CA ILE A 145 -12.84 8.01 19.18
C ILE A 145 -13.39 8.54 17.85
N ILE A 146 -14.70 8.51 17.65
CA ILE A 146 -15.32 9.03 16.42
C ILE A 146 -14.98 10.50 16.22
N LYS A 147 -15.07 11.30 17.28
CA LYS A 147 -14.73 12.72 17.26
C LYS A 147 -13.25 12.92 16.93
N TYR A 148 -12.36 12.12 17.53
CA TYR A 148 -10.93 12.17 17.26
C TYR A 148 -10.63 11.86 15.80
N VAL A 149 -11.13 10.74 15.28
CA VAL A 149 -10.92 10.35 13.87
C VAL A 149 -11.43 11.43 12.92
N ASN A 150 -12.63 11.98 13.17
CA ASN A 150 -13.22 13.03 12.35
C ASN A 150 -12.41 14.35 12.39
N SER A 151 -11.58 14.56 13.40
CA SER A 151 -10.67 15.71 13.48
C SER A 151 -9.38 15.54 12.67
N ARG A 152 -9.10 14.32 12.21
CA ARG A 152 -7.85 13.98 11.50
C ARG A 152 -8.03 14.04 9.99
N LYS A 153 -6.93 14.27 9.28
CA LYS A 153 -6.90 14.26 7.80
C LYS A 153 -6.39 12.93 7.24
N ASP A 154 -5.61 12.23 8.02
CA ASP A 154 -4.84 11.05 7.68
C ASP A 154 -5.47 9.72 8.15
N ILE A 155 -6.60 9.79 8.85
CA ILE A 155 -7.51 8.66 9.12
C ILE A 155 -8.92 9.07 8.74
N LYS A 156 -9.67 8.17 8.11
CA LYS A 156 -11.05 8.44 7.70
C LYS A 156 -11.95 7.24 7.90
N PHE A 157 -13.15 7.49 8.38
CA PHE A 157 -14.24 6.54 8.23
C PHE A 157 -14.68 6.47 6.78
N VAL A 158 -14.82 5.27 6.26
CA VAL A 158 -15.30 5.02 4.91
C VAL A 158 -16.50 4.10 4.95
N LYS A 159 -17.49 4.40 4.11
CA LYS A 159 -18.62 3.50 3.87
C LYS A 159 -18.32 2.62 2.68
N GLU A 160 -18.84 1.41 2.73
CA GLU A 160 -18.77 0.50 1.60
C GLU A 160 -19.51 1.08 0.39
N ASP A 161 -18.84 1.05 -0.77
CA ASP A 161 -19.46 1.46 -2.04
C ASP A 161 -20.47 0.41 -2.50
N PRO A 162 -21.76 0.77 -2.70
CA PRO A 162 -22.78 -0.21 -3.06
C PRO A 162 -22.53 -0.89 -4.43
N THR A 163 -21.83 -0.21 -5.34
CA THR A 163 -21.50 -0.76 -6.65
C THR A 163 -20.37 -1.79 -6.53
N ALA A 164 -19.32 -1.45 -5.78
CA ALA A 164 -18.25 -2.39 -5.46
C ALA A 164 -18.79 -3.63 -4.72
N GLN A 165 -19.69 -3.43 -3.76
CA GLN A 165 -20.33 -4.53 -3.03
C GLN A 165 -21.11 -5.49 -3.94
N LYS A 166 -21.83 -5.00 -4.95
CA LYS A 166 -22.51 -5.85 -5.92
C LYS A 166 -21.53 -6.71 -6.73
N VAL A 167 -20.38 -6.13 -7.13
CA VAL A 167 -19.34 -6.88 -7.84
C VAL A 167 -18.74 -7.97 -6.93
N LEU A 168 -18.36 -7.60 -5.69
CA LEU A 168 -17.82 -8.53 -4.71
C LEU A 168 -18.78 -9.66 -4.37
N ALA A 169 -20.08 -9.35 -4.18
CA ALA A 169 -21.10 -10.35 -3.86
C ALA A 169 -21.20 -11.45 -4.92
N ARG A 170 -21.09 -11.09 -6.21
CA ARG A 170 -21.06 -12.05 -7.29
C ARG A 170 -19.91 -13.03 -7.15
N TYR A 171 -18.68 -12.53 -7.02
CA TYR A 171 -17.50 -13.38 -6.89
C TYR A 171 -17.47 -14.17 -5.57
N LYS A 172 -17.97 -13.58 -4.47
CA LYS A 172 -18.08 -14.26 -3.20
C LYS A 172 -19.01 -15.48 -3.27
N THR A 173 -20.09 -15.39 -4.04
CA THR A 173 -20.99 -16.54 -4.27
C THR A 173 -20.28 -17.64 -5.04
N GLU A 174 -19.62 -17.32 -6.16
CA GLU A 174 -18.85 -18.27 -6.96
C GLU A 174 -17.72 -18.93 -6.14
N LYS A 175 -16.98 -18.12 -5.36
CA LYS A 175 -15.94 -18.61 -4.45
C LYS A 175 -16.51 -19.58 -3.41
N ASN A 176 -17.62 -19.23 -2.75
CA ASN A 176 -18.21 -20.06 -1.70
C ASN A 176 -18.68 -21.42 -2.22
N GLU A 177 -19.13 -21.50 -3.48
CA GLU A 177 -19.48 -22.78 -4.10
C GLU A 177 -18.22 -23.62 -4.40
N LEU A 178 -17.13 -22.99 -4.81
CA LEU A 178 -15.85 -23.67 -5.00
C LEU A 178 -15.25 -24.16 -3.67
N ASP A 179 -15.31 -23.35 -2.62
CA ASP A 179 -14.79 -23.67 -1.29
C ASP A 179 -15.49 -24.88 -0.64
N LYS A 180 -16.74 -25.16 -1.02
CA LYS A 180 -17.49 -26.34 -0.55
C LYS A 180 -17.07 -27.62 -1.25
N LYS A 181 -16.33 -27.54 -2.35
CA LYS A 181 -15.92 -28.71 -3.11
C LYS A 181 -14.79 -29.41 -2.38
N GLU A 182 -15.04 -30.63 -1.96
CA GLU A 182 -14.00 -31.50 -1.43
C GLU A 182 -12.98 -31.81 -2.52
N ILE A 183 -11.72 -31.45 -2.29
CA ILE A 183 -10.61 -31.68 -3.22
C ILE A 183 -9.65 -32.77 -2.75
N GLY A 184 -9.81 -33.25 -1.50
CA GLY A 184 -9.01 -34.29 -0.89
C GLY A 184 -9.13 -34.31 0.62
N ASN A 185 -8.56 -35.35 1.23
CA ASN A 185 -8.51 -35.51 2.66
C ASN A 185 -7.07 -35.44 3.17
N ILE A 186 -6.86 -34.80 4.31
CA ILE A 186 -5.57 -34.78 5.02
C ILE A 186 -5.62 -35.98 5.99
N THR A 187 -4.69 -36.91 5.85
CA THR A 187 -4.63 -38.14 6.67
C THR A 187 -3.69 -38.05 7.87
N GLN A 188 -2.97 -36.92 7.99
CA GLN A 188 -2.07 -36.65 9.11
C GLN A 188 -2.04 -35.14 9.40
N GLU A 189 -1.67 -34.78 10.62
CA GLU A 189 -1.47 -33.40 10.99
C GLU A 189 -0.30 -32.78 10.21
N ILE A 190 -0.51 -31.60 9.61
CA ILE A 190 0.53 -30.82 8.95
C ILE A 190 0.97 -29.77 9.95
N PRO A 191 2.21 -29.83 10.50
CA PRO A 191 2.70 -28.80 11.39
C PRO A 191 2.78 -27.47 10.63
N GLY A 192 2.23 -26.42 11.22
CA GLY A 192 2.44 -25.05 10.75
C GLY A 192 3.88 -24.60 11.02
N GLU A 193 4.39 -23.68 10.20
CA GLU A 193 5.65 -22.99 10.47
C GLU A 193 5.52 -22.01 11.64
#